data_d068a935dd925905aa22647c8880b0dc
#
_entry.id   d068a935dd925905aa22647c8880b0dc
#
_cell.length_a   1.000
_cell.length_b   1.000
_cell.length_c   1.000
_cell.angle_alpha   90.00
_cell.angle_beta   90.00
_cell.angle_gamma   90.00
#
_symmetry.space_group_name_H-M   'P 1'
#
loop_
_entity.id
_entity.type
_entity.pdbx_description
1 polymer ?
#
loop_
_entity_poly.entity_id
_entity_poly.type
_entity_poly.pdbx_seq_one_letter_code
_entity_poly.pdbx_strand_id
1 'polypeptide(L)'
;EISTRDQIVRNALKIKPNFICIVPENRKEVTTEGGLNLSKNKNKIKKIIKLFKNRKIRTSLFINPSEKDVKISKDFGADCIEIHTGKFANLVKSKKNIKSELLRINRCSKLGFKLGLEVHAGHGLDYKSTKILSKINEIEEFNIGHFIIGESVFNGFDKVIKNFKKILRK
;
A
#
# COMPACT_ATOMS: atom_id res chain seq x y z
N GLU A 1 -4.66 -5.68 -7.48
CA GLU A 1 -3.89 -4.50 -7.95
C GLU A 1 -4.17 -4.22 -9.42
N ILE A 2 -4.22 -2.94 -9.79
CA ILE A 2 -4.42 -2.51 -11.17
C ILE A 2 -3.51 -1.33 -11.52
N SER A 3 -3.13 -1.23 -12.80
CA SER A 3 -2.47 -0.03 -13.30
C SER A 3 -3.48 0.98 -13.85
N THR A 4 -2.99 2.17 -14.21
CA THR A 4 -3.83 3.21 -14.80
C THR A 4 -4.13 3.01 -16.30
N ARG A 5 -3.71 1.88 -16.93
CA ARG A 5 -4.01 1.60 -18.33
C ARG A 5 -5.49 1.37 -18.55
N ASP A 6 -6.04 1.97 -19.60
CA ASP A 6 -7.47 1.92 -19.89
C ASP A 6 -8.01 0.50 -20.05
N GLN A 7 -7.21 -0.41 -20.67
CA GLN A 7 -7.59 -1.81 -20.80
C GLN A 7 -7.71 -2.50 -19.45
N ILE A 8 -6.76 -2.27 -18.52
CA ILE A 8 -6.76 -2.86 -17.18
C ILE A 8 -7.94 -2.32 -16.38
N VAL A 9 -8.19 -1.00 -16.45
CA VAL A 9 -9.35 -0.37 -15.81
C VAL A 9 -10.66 -0.97 -16.33
N ARG A 10 -10.81 -1.12 -17.66
CA ARG A 10 -12.00 -1.76 -18.26
C ARG A 10 -12.19 -3.20 -17.79
N ASN A 11 -11.11 -3.98 -17.73
CA ASN A 11 -11.18 -5.36 -17.25
C ASN A 11 -11.61 -5.43 -15.78
N ALA A 12 -11.03 -4.60 -14.92
CA ALA A 12 -11.41 -4.53 -13.52
C ALA A 12 -12.89 -4.12 -13.33
N LEU A 13 -13.39 -3.17 -14.13
CA LEU A 13 -14.81 -2.78 -14.10
C LEU A 13 -15.76 -3.89 -14.56
N LYS A 14 -15.32 -4.79 -15.46
CA LYS A 14 -16.08 -5.97 -15.88
C LYS A 14 -16.12 -7.05 -14.80
N ILE A 15 -14.98 -7.29 -14.15
CA ILE A 15 -14.84 -8.30 -13.07
C ILE A 15 -15.60 -7.87 -11.81
N LYS A 16 -15.73 -6.55 -11.57
CA LYS A 16 -16.39 -5.96 -10.40
C LYS A 16 -15.84 -6.50 -9.06
N PRO A 17 -14.53 -6.38 -8.79
CA PRO A 17 -13.99 -6.76 -7.49
C PRO A 17 -14.57 -5.86 -6.39
N ASN A 18 -14.52 -6.31 -5.15
CA ASN A 18 -14.95 -5.48 -4.01
C ASN A 18 -13.99 -4.31 -3.76
N PHE A 19 -12.72 -4.48 -4.15
CA PHE A 19 -11.64 -3.58 -3.82
C PHE A 19 -10.56 -3.57 -4.90
N ILE A 20 -9.96 -2.40 -5.16
CA ILE A 20 -8.79 -2.27 -6.03
C ILE A 20 -7.72 -1.40 -5.37
N CYS A 21 -6.45 -1.71 -5.61
CA CYS A 21 -5.33 -0.82 -5.35
C CYS A 21 -4.71 -0.37 -6.69
N ILE A 22 -4.60 0.94 -6.89
CA ILE A 22 -3.96 1.51 -8.06
C ILE A 22 -2.46 1.61 -7.80
N VAL A 23 -1.68 0.90 -8.62
CA VAL A 23 -0.22 0.82 -8.52
C VAL A 23 0.45 1.33 -9.80
N PRO A 24 1.73 1.77 -9.74
CA PRO A 24 2.47 2.11 -10.95
C PRO A 24 2.81 0.85 -11.74
N GLU A 25 2.70 0.91 -13.06
CA GLU A 25 3.03 -0.21 -13.96
C GLU A 25 4.37 -0.02 -14.67
N ASN A 26 4.70 1.20 -14.99
CA ASN A 26 5.92 1.51 -15.72
C ASN A 26 6.73 2.60 -15.01
N ARG A 27 8.01 2.75 -15.40
CA ARG A 27 8.94 3.71 -14.78
C ARG A 27 8.47 5.17 -14.83
N LYS A 28 7.60 5.54 -15.77
CA LYS A 28 7.06 6.90 -15.89
C LYS A 28 5.99 7.22 -14.83
N GLU A 29 5.37 6.21 -14.27
CA GLU A 29 4.32 6.32 -13.25
C GLU A 29 4.87 6.22 -11.83
N VAL A 30 6.11 5.76 -11.68
CA VAL A 30 6.78 5.54 -10.41
C VAL A 30 7.45 6.83 -9.94
N THR A 31 7.44 7.06 -8.64
CA THR A 31 8.31 8.04 -7.97
C THR A 31 9.72 7.46 -7.79
N THR A 32 10.65 8.25 -7.31
CA THR A 32 12.01 7.79 -6.96
C THR A 32 12.01 6.73 -5.85
N GLU A 33 10.95 6.64 -5.06
CA GLU A 33 10.82 5.70 -3.94
C GLU A 33 9.91 4.50 -4.26
N GLY A 34 9.26 4.45 -5.41
CA GLY A 34 8.46 3.31 -5.88
C GLY A 34 6.94 3.48 -5.81
N GLY A 35 6.41 4.48 -5.13
CA GLY A 35 4.98 4.78 -5.10
C GLY A 35 4.47 5.46 -6.37
N LEU A 36 3.16 5.53 -6.51
CA LEU A 36 2.48 6.15 -7.64
C LEU A 36 2.73 7.67 -7.68
N ASN A 37 3.09 8.20 -8.84
CA ASN A 37 3.27 9.64 -9.02
C ASN A 37 1.91 10.34 -9.21
N LEU A 38 1.33 10.79 -8.11
CA LEU A 38 0.01 11.41 -8.09
C LEU A 38 -0.04 12.76 -8.82
N SER A 39 1.08 13.49 -8.84
CA SER A 39 1.12 14.82 -9.46
C SER A 39 1.06 14.76 -10.98
N LYS A 40 1.76 13.82 -11.61
CA LYS A 40 1.80 13.65 -13.07
C LYS A 40 0.48 13.14 -13.66
N ASN A 41 -0.24 12.31 -12.91
CA ASN A 41 -1.42 11.59 -13.42
C ASN A 41 -2.72 12.03 -12.75
N LYS A 42 -2.75 13.22 -12.15
CA LYS A 42 -3.85 13.75 -11.35
C LYS A 42 -5.24 13.50 -11.95
N ASN A 43 -5.46 14.01 -13.15
CA ASN A 43 -6.79 13.96 -13.78
C ASN A 43 -7.21 12.53 -14.14
N LYS A 44 -6.24 11.71 -14.58
CA LYS A 44 -6.48 10.31 -14.94
C LYS A 44 -6.85 9.49 -13.70
N ILE A 45 -6.09 9.61 -12.61
CA ILE A 45 -6.35 8.89 -11.36
C ILE A 45 -7.70 9.30 -10.77
N LYS A 46 -8.01 10.60 -10.70
CA LYS A 46 -9.32 11.09 -10.25
C LYS A 46 -10.47 10.48 -11.05
N LYS A 47 -10.34 10.45 -12.38
CA LYS A 47 -11.35 9.86 -13.26
C LYS A 47 -11.53 8.37 -12.98
N ILE A 48 -10.44 7.63 -12.80
CA ILE A 48 -10.46 6.20 -12.48
C ILE A 48 -11.17 5.95 -11.14
N ILE A 49 -10.78 6.67 -10.07
CA ILE A 49 -11.43 6.55 -8.75
C ILE A 49 -12.93 6.80 -8.87
N LYS A 50 -13.35 7.87 -9.56
CA LYS A 50 -14.77 8.17 -9.77
C LYS A 50 -15.53 7.04 -10.49
N LEU A 51 -14.90 6.41 -11.50
CA LEU A 51 -15.50 5.29 -12.23
C LEU A 51 -15.75 4.08 -11.32
N PHE A 52 -14.79 3.73 -10.46
CA PHE A 52 -14.92 2.62 -9.52
C PHE A 52 -15.92 2.94 -8.39
N LYS A 53 -15.86 4.16 -7.85
CA LYS A 53 -16.79 4.61 -6.80
C LYS A 53 -18.25 4.56 -7.27
N ASN A 54 -18.54 4.93 -8.52
CA ASN A 54 -19.88 4.82 -9.12
C ASN A 54 -20.37 3.37 -9.24
N ARG A 55 -19.46 2.40 -9.14
CA ARG A 55 -19.76 0.96 -9.13
C ARG A 55 -19.69 0.35 -7.74
N LYS A 56 -19.57 1.19 -6.69
CA LYS A 56 -19.42 0.77 -5.27
C LYS A 56 -18.17 -0.11 -5.04
N ILE A 57 -17.14 0.08 -5.84
CA ILE A 57 -15.84 -0.60 -5.70
C ILE A 57 -14.92 0.33 -4.91
N ARG A 58 -14.40 -0.15 -3.78
CA ARG A 58 -13.47 0.60 -2.93
C ARG A 58 -12.12 0.77 -3.63
N THR A 59 -11.49 1.90 -3.43
CA THR A 59 -10.25 2.27 -4.11
C THR A 59 -9.14 2.62 -3.13
N SER A 60 -7.95 2.05 -3.35
CA SER A 60 -6.71 2.40 -2.68
C SER A 60 -5.70 2.98 -3.66
N LEU A 61 -4.80 3.82 -3.16
CA LEU A 61 -3.65 4.33 -3.91
C LEU A 61 -2.36 3.89 -3.23
N PHE A 62 -1.46 3.26 -4.01
CA PHE A 62 -0.13 2.87 -3.56
C PHE A 62 0.82 4.07 -3.59
N ILE A 63 1.13 4.64 -2.44
CA ILE A 63 1.84 5.91 -2.30
C ILE A 63 3.11 5.80 -1.47
N ASN A 64 4.04 6.72 -1.67
CA ASN A 64 5.17 6.87 -0.76
C ASN A 64 4.71 7.36 0.62
N PRO A 65 5.50 7.16 1.69
CA PRO A 65 5.25 7.76 3.01
C PRO A 65 5.49 9.28 2.96
N SER A 66 4.56 10.00 2.34
CA SER A 66 4.57 11.44 2.10
C SER A 66 3.22 12.04 2.54
N GLU A 67 3.23 12.94 3.50
CA GLU A 67 2.02 13.62 3.96
C GLU A 67 1.29 14.38 2.83
N LYS A 68 2.07 14.87 1.84
CA LYS A 68 1.51 15.48 0.63
C LYS A 68 0.70 14.46 -0.17
N ASP A 69 1.25 13.25 -0.38
CA ASP A 69 0.57 12.22 -1.16
C ASP A 69 -0.67 11.67 -0.43
N VAL A 70 -0.62 11.59 0.90
CA VAL A 70 -1.80 11.25 1.74
C VAL A 70 -2.93 12.27 1.52
N LYS A 71 -2.64 13.57 1.58
CA LYS A 71 -3.63 14.64 1.34
C LYS A 71 -4.19 14.57 -0.07
N ILE A 72 -3.32 14.40 -1.08
CA ILE A 72 -3.72 14.28 -2.48
C ILE A 72 -4.62 13.05 -2.68
N SER A 73 -4.32 11.93 -2.03
CA SER A 73 -5.16 10.72 -2.11
C SER A 73 -6.57 10.96 -1.60
N LYS A 74 -6.71 11.71 -0.49
CA LYS A 74 -8.02 12.13 0.03
C LYS A 74 -8.75 13.06 -0.94
N ASP A 75 -8.05 14.05 -1.50
CA ASP A 75 -8.61 15.01 -2.48
C ASP A 75 -9.06 14.31 -3.77
N PHE A 76 -8.45 13.18 -4.12
CA PHE A 76 -8.87 12.37 -5.27
C PHE A 76 -10.11 11.52 -4.97
N GLY A 77 -10.48 11.40 -3.70
CA GLY A 77 -11.64 10.65 -3.25
C GLY A 77 -11.35 9.16 -3.06
N ALA A 78 -10.10 8.77 -2.87
CA ALA A 78 -9.74 7.41 -2.49
C ALA A 78 -10.36 7.03 -1.14
N ASP A 79 -10.69 5.76 -0.97
CA ASP A 79 -11.21 5.20 0.29
C ASP A 79 -10.05 4.79 1.20
N CYS A 80 -8.95 4.34 0.60
CA CYS A 80 -7.79 3.79 1.29
C CYS A 80 -6.49 4.34 0.69
N ILE A 81 -5.40 4.19 1.43
CA ILE A 81 -4.03 4.34 0.94
C ILE A 81 -3.22 3.10 1.33
N GLU A 82 -2.33 2.68 0.46
CA GLU A 82 -1.29 1.71 0.81
C GLU A 82 0.06 2.41 0.82
N ILE A 83 0.68 2.49 1.99
CA ILE A 83 1.99 3.12 2.17
C ILE A 83 3.09 2.17 1.71
N HIS A 84 3.90 2.61 0.74
CA HIS A 84 5.06 1.89 0.24
C HIS A 84 6.13 1.75 1.33
N THR A 85 6.43 0.51 1.74
CA THR A 85 7.36 0.22 2.85
C THR A 85 8.70 -0.34 2.40
N GLY A 86 8.99 -0.41 1.11
CA GLY A 86 10.20 -1.04 0.57
C GLY A 86 11.51 -0.47 1.11
N LYS A 87 11.61 0.86 1.23
CA LYS A 87 12.79 1.51 1.81
C LYS A 87 12.96 1.13 3.30
N PHE A 88 11.87 1.14 4.07
CA PHE A 88 11.85 0.73 5.46
C PHE A 88 12.29 -0.74 5.62
N ALA A 89 11.70 -1.64 4.85
CA ALA A 89 12.02 -3.06 4.87
C ALA A 89 13.50 -3.33 4.54
N ASN A 90 14.04 -2.63 3.54
CA ASN A 90 15.46 -2.71 3.19
C ASN A 90 16.39 -2.22 4.32
N LEU A 91 16.02 -1.15 5.02
CA LEU A 91 16.78 -0.66 6.18
C LEU A 91 16.77 -1.68 7.32
N VAL A 92 15.62 -2.31 7.61
CA VAL A 92 15.49 -3.39 8.62
C VAL A 92 16.36 -4.59 8.25
N LYS A 93 16.29 -5.05 6.99
CA LYS A 93 17.08 -6.18 6.48
C LYS A 93 18.58 -5.91 6.56
N SER A 94 19.00 -4.69 6.22
CA SER A 94 20.41 -4.26 6.24
C SER A 94 20.89 -3.84 7.63
N LYS A 95 20.06 -3.97 8.68
CA LYS A 95 20.37 -3.54 10.06
C LYS A 95 20.81 -2.07 10.17
N LYS A 96 20.31 -1.23 9.27
CA LYS A 96 20.59 0.23 9.27
C LYS A 96 19.59 0.98 10.15
N ASN A 97 19.87 2.27 10.38
CA ASN A 97 18.99 3.13 11.19
C ASN A 97 17.64 3.32 10.50
N ILE A 98 16.58 2.86 11.15
CA ILE A 98 15.19 2.91 10.67
C ILE A 98 14.38 4.10 11.20
N LYS A 99 14.91 4.87 12.17
CA LYS A 99 14.13 5.86 12.94
C LYS A 99 13.43 6.89 12.06
N SER A 100 14.16 7.47 11.11
CA SER A 100 13.61 8.49 10.21
C SER A 100 12.48 7.94 9.34
N GLU A 101 12.67 6.76 8.75
CA GLU A 101 11.67 6.17 7.85
C GLU A 101 10.45 5.67 8.62
N LEU A 102 10.65 5.07 9.79
CA LEU A 102 9.56 4.68 10.70
C LEU A 102 8.72 5.89 11.10
N LEU A 103 9.36 7.02 11.41
CA LEU A 103 8.67 8.26 11.75
C LEU A 103 7.84 8.80 10.57
N ARG A 104 8.37 8.73 9.33
CA ARG A 104 7.63 9.11 8.11
C ARG A 104 6.37 8.26 7.95
N ILE A 105 6.51 6.93 8.04
CA ILE A 105 5.39 5.99 7.92
C ILE A 105 4.34 6.28 9.02
N ASN A 106 4.77 6.42 10.27
CA ASN A 106 3.87 6.70 11.39
C ASN A 106 3.09 8.01 11.21
N ARG A 107 3.76 9.09 10.77
CA ARG A 107 3.10 10.38 10.50
C ARG A 107 2.07 10.26 9.37
N CYS A 108 2.42 9.57 8.29
CA CYS A 108 1.49 9.34 7.18
C CYS A 108 0.30 8.47 7.58
N SER A 109 0.52 7.42 8.40
CA SER A 109 -0.56 6.58 8.91
C SER A 109 -1.53 7.37 9.77
N LYS A 110 -1.04 8.15 10.73
CA LYS A 110 -1.86 9.01 11.57
C LYS A 110 -2.61 10.07 10.78
N LEU A 111 -1.97 10.67 9.79
CA LEU A 111 -2.62 11.65 8.92
C LEU A 111 -3.71 11.01 8.06
N GLY A 112 -3.44 9.84 7.47
CA GLY A 112 -4.42 9.08 6.68
C GLY A 112 -5.66 8.77 7.51
N PHE A 113 -5.48 8.19 8.68
CA PHE A 113 -6.55 7.89 9.62
C PHE A 113 -7.35 9.15 10.01
N LYS A 114 -6.66 10.25 10.38
CA LYS A 114 -7.31 11.53 10.70
C LYS A 114 -8.16 12.09 9.56
N LEU A 115 -7.75 11.86 8.31
CA LEU A 115 -8.49 12.27 7.13
C LEU A 115 -9.62 11.28 6.73
N GLY A 116 -9.83 10.22 7.50
CA GLY A 116 -10.82 9.19 7.23
C GLY A 116 -10.46 8.33 6.01
N LEU A 117 -9.17 8.05 5.81
CA LEU A 117 -8.68 7.04 4.91
C LEU A 117 -8.35 5.78 5.70
N GLU A 118 -8.70 4.61 5.17
CA GLU A 118 -8.17 3.36 5.67
C GLU A 118 -6.70 3.23 5.27
N VAL A 119 -5.84 2.85 6.20
CA VAL A 119 -4.38 2.85 5.98
C VAL A 119 -3.86 1.43 5.92
N HIS A 120 -3.27 1.10 4.79
CA HIS A 120 -2.57 -0.16 4.55
C HIS A 120 -1.06 0.10 4.42
N ALA A 121 -0.27 -0.95 4.57
CA ALA A 121 1.17 -0.92 4.36
C ALA A 121 1.63 -2.15 3.58
N GLY A 122 2.48 -1.95 2.58
CA GLY A 122 2.92 -3.05 1.73
C GLY A 122 4.27 -2.80 1.05
N HIS A 123 4.72 -3.82 0.39
CA HIS A 123 5.96 -3.94 -0.37
C HIS A 123 7.22 -4.18 0.48
N GLY A 124 7.86 -5.32 0.22
CA GLY A 124 9.16 -5.68 0.77
C GLY A 124 9.16 -6.18 2.22
N LEU A 125 8.00 -6.29 2.85
CA LEU A 125 7.84 -6.69 4.24
C LEU A 125 8.21 -8.16 4.48
N ASP A 126 8.86 -8.41 5.62
CA ASP A 126 9.16 -9.70 6.22
C ASP A 126 8.61 -9.76 7.65
N TYR A 127 8.90 -10.84 8.40
CA TYR A 127 8.45 -10.99 9.80
C TYR A 127 8.93 -9.84 10.70
N LYS A 128 10.20 -9.39 10.54
CA LYS A 128 10.79 -8.37 11.41
C LYS A 128 10.20 -7.00 11.14
N SER A 129 10.15 -6.61 9.89
CA SER A 129 9.62 -5.31 9.46
C SER A 129 8.12 -5.21 9.76
N THR A 130 7.35 -6.27 9.53
CA THR A 130 5.93 -6.35 9.89
C THR A 130 5.72 -6.20 11.39
N LYS A 131 6.52 -6.89 12.23
CA LYS A 131 6.44 -6.78 13.69
C LYS A 131 6.70 -5.35 14.21
N ILE A 132 7.56 -4.60 13.52
CA ILE A 132 7.82 -3.21 13.90
C ILE A 132 6.63 -2.33 13.52
N LEU A 133 6.13 -2.46 12.28
CA LEU A 133 5.03 -1.65 11.78
C LEU A 133 3.68 -1.99 12.41
N SER A 134 3.48 -3.24 12.88
CA SER A 134 2.24 -3.63 13.57
C SER A 134 1.97 -2.88 14.88
N LYS A 135 2.97 -2.14 15.38
CA LYS A 135 2.82 -1.24 16.53
C LYS A 135 2.16 0.11 16.17
N ILE A 136 2.02 0.41 14.90
CA ILE A 136 1.29 1.60 14.42
C ILE A 136 -0.18 1.20 14.32
N ASN A 137 -0.99 1.70 15.25
CA ASN A 137 -2.40 1.26 15.38
C ASN A 137 -3.27 1.67 14.21
N GLU A 138 -2.89 2.72 13.49
CA GLU A 138 -3.60 3.24 12.34
C GLU A 138 -3.42 2.40 11.07
N ILE A 139 -2.48 1.45 11.06
CA ILE A 139 -2.34 0.49 9.95
C ILE A 139 -3.28 -0.68 10.18
N GLU A 140 -4.27 -0.83 9.30
CA GLU A 140 -5.31 -1.85 9.40
C GLU A 140 -4.99 -3.11 8.59
N GLU A 141 -4.22 -2.98 7.50
CA GLU A 141 -3.89 -4.09 6.60
C GLU A 141 -2.42 -4.08 6.19
N PHE A 142 -1.83 -5.29 6.06
CA PHE A 142 -0.49 -5.50 5.55
C PHE A 142 -0.53 -6.34 4.27
N ASN A 143 -0.03 -5.78 3.16
CA ASN A 143 0.04 -6.45 1.86
C ASN A 143 1.41 -7.08 1.66
N ILE A 144 1.49 -8.41 1.82
CA ILE A 144 2.74 -9.16 1.82
C ILE A 144 2.63 -10.35 0.85
N GLY A 145 3.22 -10.25 -0.33
CA GLY A 145 3.21 -11.33 -1.33
C GLY A 145 4.55 -12.05 -1.41
N HIS A 146 5.58 -11.33 -1.86
CA HIS A 146 6.89 -11.90 -2.21
C HIS A 146 7.51 -12.75 -1.08
N PHE A 147 7.54 -12.21 0.14
CA PHE A 147 8.11 -12.91 1.28
C PHE A 147 7.30 -14.16 1.65
N ILE A 148 5.97 -14.07 1.63
CA ILE A 148 5.09 -15.21 1.94
C ILE A 148 5.36 -16.36 0.98
N ILE A 149 5.40 -16.10 -0.32
CA ILE A 149 5.65 -17.13 -1.33
C ILE A 149 7.06 -17.72 -1.19
N GLY A 150 8.09 -16.87 -1.12
CA GLY A 150 9.48 -17.31 -0.99
C GLY A 150 9.74 -18.16 0.27
N GLU A 151 9.24 -17.69 1.41
CA GLU A 151 9.37 -18.40 2.69
C GLU A 151 8.57 -19.71 2.72
N SER A 152 7.44 -19.75 2.00
CA SER A 152 6.58 -20.93 1.93
C SER A 152 7.22 -22.13 1.20
N VAL A 153 8.17 -21.86 0.29
CA VAL A 153 8.93 -22.93 -0.39
C VAL A 153 9.71 -23.79 0.61
N PHE A 154 10.21 -23.17 1.68
CA PHE A 154 11.02 -23.86 2.69
C PHE A 154 10.21 -24.32 3.91
N ASN A 155 9.21 -23.55 4.30
CA ASN A 155 8.50 -23.73 5.57
C ASN A 155 7.04 -24.18 5.44
N GLY A 156 6.49 -24.22 4.23
CA GLY A 156 5.08 -24.48 3.96
C GLY A 156 4.20 -23.27 4.23
N PHE A 157 3.19 -23.09 3.37
CA PHE A 157 2.31 -21.90 3.34
C PHE A 157 1.57 -21.68 4.68
N ASP A 158 0.98 -22.73 5.23
CA ASP A 158 0.23 -22.67 6.50
C ASP A 158 1.06 -22.15 7.66
N LYS A 159 2.32 -22.60 7.78
CA LYS A 159 3.23 -22.18 8.84
C LYS A 159 3.58 -20.71 8.70
N VAL A 160 3.86 -20.26 7.47
CA VAL A 160 4.18 -18.86 7.17
C VAL A 160 3.00 -17.94 7.52
N ILE A 161 1.79 -18.28 7.10
CA ILE A 161 0.58 -17.52 7.43
C ILE A 161 0.31 -17.52 8.94
N LYS A 162 0.45 -18.65 9.62
CA LYS A 162 0.30 -18.71 11.08
C LYS A 162 1.30 -17.80 11.81
N ASN A 163 2.53 -17.70 11.31
CA ASN A 163 3.53 -16.80 11.88
C ASN A 163 3.15 -15.32 11.73
N PHE A 164 2.70 -14.90 10.54
CA PHE A 164 2.18 -13.53 10.35
C PHE A 164 0.97 -13.25 11.24
N LYS A 165 0.01 -14.18 11.32
CA LYS A 165 -1.14 -14.04 12.22
C LYS A 165 -0.74 -13.87 13.68
N LYS A 166 0.32 -14.57 14.15
CA LYS A 166 0.85 -14.36 15.52
C LYS A 166 1.45 -12.97 15.71
N ILE A 167 2.16 -12.44 14.71
CA ILE A 167 2.76 -11.10 14.75
C ILE A 167 1.69 -10.02 14.78
N LEU A 168 0.58 -10.20 14.07
CA LEU A 168 -0.49 -9.23 13.91
C LEU A 168 -1.59 -9.33 14.98
N ARG A 169 -1.59 -10.38 15.79
CA ARG A 169 -2.50 -10.45 16.94
C ARG A 169 -2.11 -9.37 17.95
N LYS A 170 -2.99 -8.42 18.14
CA LYS A 170 -2.93 -7.40 19.21
C LYS A 170 -3.50 -7.98 20.48
#